data_34adbb3a1fc36120f9166b0c628ced0d
#
_entry.id   34adbb3a1fc36120f9166b0c628ced0d
#
_cell.length_a   1.000
_cell.length_b   1.000
_cell.length_c   1.000
_cell.angle_alpha   90.00
_cell.angle_beta   90.00
_cell.angle_gamma   90.00
#
_symmetry.space_group_name_H-M   'P 1'
#
loop_
_entity.id
_entity.type
_entity.pdbx_description
1 polymer ?
#
loop_
_entity_poly.entity_id
_entity_poly.type
_entity_poly.pdbx_seq_one_letter_code
_entity_poly.pdbx_strand_id
1 'polypeptide(L)'
;MLFRSVLVVAPFFTSFLLRTIAWKQILGEEGPVVQTLRTLHIISPTTTLTASAFAVVSGMTYNFLPFMTLPLYSSLERIDPRTLEAAGDLYANAFTTFRKVTFPLSMPGVVAGTLLTFIPAAGDYVNATILGNPQTKMLGNVIDSKFFKVVDYPTAAALSFMLMFAILVLVSVYIRRSGTDELV
;
A
#
# COMPACT_ATOMS: atom_id res chain seq x y z
N MET A 1 14.02 -18.76 -7.31
CA MET A 1 13.00 -17.94 -6.59
C MET A 1 13.55 -16.61 -6.10
N LEU A 2 14.74 -16.51 -5.55
CA LEU A 2 15.42 -15.27 -5.10
C LEU A 2 15.40 -14.12 -6.13
N PHE A 3 15.56 -14.41 -7.42
CA PHE A 3 15.61 -13.36 -8.45
C PHE A 3 14.32 -12.55 -8.57
N ARG A 4 13.16 -13.17 -8.40
CA ARG A 4 11.86 -12.48 -8.47
C ARG A 4 11.65 -11.54 -7.28
N SER A 5 12.03 -11.96 -6.07
CA SER A 5 11.96 -11.11 -4.86
C SER A 5 12.93 -9.95 -4.94
N VAL A 6 14.14 -10.17 -5.45
CA VAL A 6 15.13 -9.10 -5.68
C VAL A 6 14.59 -8.06 -6.66
N LEU A 7 13.94 -8.47 -7.73
CA LEU A 7 13.41 -7.56 -8.75
C LEU A 7 12.27 -6.67 -8.21
N VAL A 8 11.47 -7.19 -7.26
CA VAL A 8 10.45 -6.40 -6.56
C VAL A 8 11.09 -5.41 -5.58
N VAL A 9 12.17 -5.81 -4.89
CA VAL A 9 12.80 -5.02 -3.84
C VAL A 9 13.83 -4.03 -4.39
N ALA A 10 14.50 -4.35 -5.51
CA ALA A 10 15.57 -3.52 -6.09
C ALA A 10 15.19 -2.04 -6.28
N PRO A 11 14.01 -1.68 -6.81
CA PRO A 11 13.61 -0.28 -6.96
C PRO A 11 13.53 0.48 -5.63
N PHE A 12 13.37 -0.24 -4.51
CA PHE A 12 13.21 0.35 -3.18
C PHE A 12 14.51 0.70 -2.47
N PHE A 13 15.65 0.34 -3.05
CA PHE A 13 16.95 0.89 -2.65
C PHE A 13 17.14 2.35 -3.06
N THR A 14 16.29 2.88 -3.96
CA THR A 14 16.27 4.32 -4.26
C THR A 14 15.47 5.09 -3.22
N SER A 15 15.76 6.39 -3.08
CA SER A 15 15.07 7.27 -2.15
C SER A 15 13.56 7.27 -2.39
N PHE A 16 12.80 7.26 -1.31
CA PHE A 16 11.33 7.40 -1.31
C PHE A 16 10.87 8.66 -2.07
N LEU A 17 11.54 9.80 -1.83
CA LEU A 17 11.23 11.06 -2.50
C LEU A 17 11.48 10.98 -4.01
N LEU A 18 12.59 10.37 -4.44
CA LEU A 18 12.89 10.21 -5.87
C LEU A 18 11.83 9.37 -6.56
N ARG A 19 11.38 8.30 -5.94
CA ARG A 19 10.31 7.46 -6.49
C ARG A 19 8.98 8.23 -6.61
N THR A 20 8.63 9.01 -5.60
CA THR A 20 7.40 9.82 -5.63
C THR A 20 7.47 10.92 -6.70
N ILE A 21 8.64 11.55 -6.90
CA ILE A 21 8.87 12.51 -7.99
C ILE A 21 8.80 11.81 -9.35
N ALA A 22 9.37 10.62 -9.49
CA ALA A 22 9.26 9.82 -10.71
C ALA A 22 7.80 9.50 -11.06
N TRP A 23 6.98 9.15 -10.06
CA TRP A 23 5.54 8.97 -10.24
C TRP A 23 4.86 10.24 -10.75
N LYS A 24 5.23 11.40 -10.21
CA LYS A 24 4.71 12.69 -10.70
C LYS A 24 5.05 12.93 -12.17
N GLN A 25 6.26 12.57 -12.61
CA GLN A 25 6.66 12.70 -14.01
C GLN A 25 5.94 11.68 -14.90
N ILE A 26 5.82 10.42 -14.46
CA ILE A 26 5.15 9.35 -15.21
C ILE A 26 3.66 9.69 -15.46
N LEU A 27 2.98 10.25 -14.46
CA LEU A 27 1.58 10.65 -14.52
C LEU A 27 1.38 12.10 -15.02
N GLY A 28 2.47 12.83 -15.30
CA GLY A 28 2.44 14.18 -15.85
C GLY A 28 1.82 14.23 -17.23
N GLU A 29 1.43 15.42 -17.68
CA GLU A 29 0.77 15.62 -18.99
C GLU A 29 1.62 15.14 -20.16
N GLU A 30 2.93 15.29 -20.07
CA GLU A 30 3.92 14.80 -21.04
C GLU A 30 4.49 13.42 -20.67
N GLY A 31 3.99 12.83 -19.58
CA GLY A 31 4.46 11.55 -19.07
C GLY A 31 4.07 10.37 -19.97
N PRO A 32 4.87 9.30 -19.95
CA PRO A 32 4.68 8.16 -20.85
C PRO A 32 3.33 7.48 -20.68
N VAL A 33 2.81 7.41 -19.45
CA VAL A 33 1.50 6.78 -19.16
C VAL A 33 0.38 7.62 -19.76
N VAL A 34 0.37 8.94 -19.56
CA VAL A 34 -0.68 9.83 -20.08
C VAL A 34 -0.64 9.87 -21.59
N GLN A 35 0.54 9.95 -22.21
CA GLN A 35 0.68 9.93 -23.66
C GLN A 35 0.18 8.61 -24.26
N THR A 36 0.54 7.48 -23.67
CA THR A 36 0.05 6.17 -24.12
C THR A 36 -1.47 6.06 -24.02
N LEU A 37 -2.06 6.49 -22.89
CA LEU A 37 -3.51 6.46 -22.71
C LEU A 37 -4.26 7.41 -23.66
N ARG A 38 -3.67 8.56 -23.98
CA ARG A 38 -4.21 9.48 -25.02
C ARG A 38 -4.12 8.88 -26.41
N THR A 39 -3.01 8.26 -26.77
CA THR A 39 -2.84 7.58 -28.06
C THR A 39 -3.83 6.43 -28.24
N LEU A 40 -4.13 5.70 -27.17
CA LEU A 40 -5.12 4.63 -27.15
C LEU A 40 -6.57 5.15 -27.06
N HIS A 41 -6.79 6.47 -27.03
CA HIS A 41 -8.11 7.13 -26.89
C HIS A 41 -8.88 6.69 -25.62
N ILE A 42 -8.16 6.25 -24.55
CA ILE A 42 -8.77 5.83 -23.28
C ILE A 42 -9.12 7.06 -22.42
N ILE A 43 -8.33 8.14 -22.53
CA ILE A 43 -8.55 9.38 -21.78
C ILE A 43 -8.66 10.57 -22.74
N SER A 44 -9.45 11.57 -22.33
CA SER A 44 -9.58 12.83 -23.08
C SER A 44 -8.24 13.61 -23.10
N PRO A 45 -7.94 14.37 -24.17
CA PRO A 45 -6.75 15.20 -24.24
C PRO A 45 -6.60 16.20 -23.08
N THR A 46 -7.72 16.62 -22.48
CA THR A 46 -7.75 17.56 -21.35
C THR A 46 -7.66 16.90 -19.97
N THR A 47 -7.66 15.57 -19.91
CA THR A 47 -7.61 14.84 -18.62
C THR A 47 -6.20 14.89 -18.04
N THR A 48 -6.07 15.37 -16.80
CA THR A 48 -4.85 15.34 -16.01
C THR A 48 -4.94 14.20 -14.99
N LEU A 49 -3.94 13.33 -14.93
CA LEU A 49 -3.86 12.26 -13.91
C LEU A 49 -3.14 12.74 -12.67
N THR A 50 -2.20 13.70 -12.78
CA THR A 50 -1.56 14.36 -11.65
C THR A 50 -2.54 15.24 -10.88
N ALA A 51 -2.15 15.63 -9.67
CA ALA A 51 -2.97 16.45 -8.77
C ALA A 51 -4.36 15.84 -8.52
N SER A 52 -4.43 14.53 -8.36
CA SER A 52 -5.67 13.77 -8.18
C SER A 52 -5.54 12.74 -7.08
N ALA A 53 -6.69 12.27 -6.56
CA ALA A 53 -6.71 11.15 -5.62
C ALA A 53 -6.13 9.87 -6.25
N PHE A 54 -6.34 9.66 -7.55
CA PHE A 54 -5.76 8.54 -8.28
C PHE A 54 -4.23 8.56 -8.24
N ALA A 55 -3.60 9.71 -8.49
CA ALA A 55 -2.15 9.84 -8.43
C ALA A 55 -1.59 9.54 -7.02
N VAL A 56 -2.26 10.07 -5.98
CA VAL A 56 -1.87 9.82 -4.59
C VAL A 56 -1.95 8.33 -4.25
N VAL A 57 -3.09 7.70 -4.53
CA VAL A 57 -3.30 6.27 -4.23
C VAL A 57 -2.33 5.38 -5.03
N SER A 58 -2.11 5.66 -6.30
CA SER A 58 -1.18 4.91 -7.14
C SER A 58 0.26 5.03 -6.62
N GLY A 59 0.71 6.24 -6.29
CA GLY A 59 2.04 6.48 -5.72
C GLY A 59 2.23 5.80 -4.36
N MET A 60 1.22 5.88 -3.49
CA MET A 60 1.23 5.19 -2.19
C MET A 60 1.26 3.67 -2.37
N THR A 61 0.42 3.13 -3.25
CA THR A 61 0.38 1.69 -3.53
C THR A 61 1.75 1.20 -3.98
N TYR A 62 2.39 1.90 -4.91
CA TYR A 62 3.74 1.57 -5.34
C TYR A 62 4.75 1.67 -4.20
N ASN A 63 4.76 2.78 -3.46
CA ASN A 63 5.74 3.01 -2.40
C ASN A 63 5.63 2.01 -1.23
N PHE A 64 4.44 1.51 -0.94
CA PHE A 64 4.20 0.55 0.14
C PHE A 64 4.09 -0.91 -0.34
N LEU A 65 4.19 -1.17 -1.64
CA LEU A 65 4.08 -2.50 -2.24
C LEU A 65 5.00 -3.56 -1.59
N PRO A 66 6.29 -3.30 -1.27
CA PRO A 66 7.14 -4.31 -0.65
C PRO A 66 6.69 -4.71 0.75
N PHE A 67 6.11 -3.76 1.50
CA PHE A 67 5.62 -4.03 2.85
C PHE A 67 4.45 -5.01 2.87
N MET A 68 3.70 -5.09 1.77
CA MET A 68 2.65 -6.08 1.58
C MET A 68 3.18 -7.38 0.97
N THR A 69 4.04 -7.26 -0.05
CA THR A 69 4.48 -8.43 -0.82
C THR A 69 5.42 -9.35 -0.05
N LEU A 70 6.32 -8.80 0.78
CA LEU A 70 7.31 -9.61 1.50
C LEU A 70 6.68 -10.53 2.56
N PRO A 71 5.81 -10.06 3.47
CA PRO A 71 5.14 -10.95 4.41
C PRO A 71 4.23 -11.97 3.73
N LEU A 72 3.51 -11.53 2.69
CA LEU A 72 2.64 -12.42 1.92
C LEU A 72 3.44 -13.52 1.23
N TYR A 73 4.56 -13.17 0.59
CA TYR A 73 5.47 -14.12 -0.03
C TYR A 73 6.01 -15.13 0.99
N SER A 74 6.49 -14.64 2.14
CA SER A 74 7.00 -15.52 3.21
C SER A 74 5.94 -16.47 3.76
N SER A 75 4.69 -16.01 3.87
CA SER A 75 3.58 -16.86 4.31
C SER A 75 3.21 -17.91 3.27
N LEU A 76 3.17 -17.53 1.99
CA LEU A 76 2.89 -18.46 0.89
C LEU A 76 3.98 -19.52 0.73
N GLU A 77 5.25 -19.16 0.95
CA GLU A 77 6.39 -20.08 0.85
C GLU A 77 6.40 -21.17 1.95
N ARG A 78 5.74 -20.90 3.06
CA ARG A 78 5.59 -21.85 4.17
C ARG A 78 4.50 -22.89 3.96
N ILE A 79 3.63 -22.72 2.97
CA ILE A 79 2.56 -23.69 2.68
C ILE A 79 3.18 -24.98 2.12
N ASP A 80 2.93 -26.10 2.81
CA ASP A 80 3.40 -27.41 2.35
C ASP A 80 2.71 -27.77 1.02
N PRO A 81 3.48 -28.05 -0.06
CA PRO A 81 2.94 -28.47 -1.34
C PRO A 81 2.00 -29.69 -1.24
N ARG A 82 2.24 -30.59 -0.30
CA ARG A 82 1.38 -31.75 -0.05
C ARG A 82 -0.05 -31.40 0.30
N THR A 83 -0.25 -30.26 0.96
CA THR A 83 -1.60 -29.75 1.29
C THR A 83 -2.35 -29.34 0.02
N LEU A 84 -1.64 -28.81 -0.97
CA LEU A 84 -2.23 -28.45 -2.26
C LEU A 84 -2.52 -29.70 -3.12
N GLU A 85 -1.64 -30.71 -3.06
CA GLU A 85 -1.82 -32.01 -3.73
C GLU A 85 -3.04 -32.74 -3.14
N ALA A 86 -3.16 -32.78 -1.80
CA ALA A 86 -4.31 -33.39 -1.13
C ALA A 86 -5.64 -32.72 -1.51
N ALA A 87 -5.65 -31.41 -1.71
CA ALA A 87 -6.84 -30.73 -2.22
C ALA A 87 -7.19 -31.16 -3.65
N GLY A 88 -6.19 -31.41 -4.49
CA GLY A 88 -6.36 -31.98 -5.84
C GLY A 88 -6.95 -33.37 -5.81
N ASP A 89 -6.47 -34.24 -4.91
CA ASP A 89 -6.98 -35.63 -4.72
C ASP A 89 -8.46 -35.63 -4.29
N LEU A 90 -8.90 -34.57 -3.63
CA LEU A 90 -10.31 -34.35 -3.28
C LEU A 90 -11.13 -33.65 -4.40
N TYR A 91 -10.65 -33.71 -5.64
CA TYR A 91 -11.28 -33.09 -6.82
C TYR A 91 -11.50 -31.57 -6.72
N ALA A 92 -10.74 -30.86 -5.88
CA ALA A 92 -10.83 -29.42 -5.81
C ALA A 92 -10.21 -28.77 -7.06
N ASN A 93 -10.96 -27.89 -7.71
CA ASN A 93 -10.41 -27.06 -8.79
C ASN A 93 -9.50 -25.94 -8.22
N ALA A 94 -8.71 -25.29 -9.08
CA ALA A 94 -7.75 -24.25 -8.67
C ALA A 94 -8.37 -23.13 -7.84
N PHE A 95 -9.58 -22.68 -8.17
CA PHE A 95 -10.29 -21.63 -7.42
C PHE A 95 -10.73 -22.11 -6.02
N THR A 96 -11.22 -23.35 -5.93
CA THR A 96 -11.61 -23.98 -4.65
C THR A 96 -10.39 -24.18 -3.76
N THR A 97 -9.28 -24.68 -4.31
CA THR A 97 -8.00 -24.84 -3.60
C THR A 97 -7.49 -23.47 -3.09
N PHE A 98 -7.51 -22.46 -3.96
CA PHE A 98 -7.13 -21.12 -3.54
C PHE A 98 -7.99 -20.62 -2.37
N ARG A 99 -9.31 -20.67 -2.50
CA ARG A 99 -10.23 -20.10 -1.50
C ARG A 99 -10.25 -20.88 -0.18
N LYS A 100 -10.15 -22.21 -0.22
CA LYS A 100 -10.30 -23.06 0.97
C LYS A 100 -8.98 -23.46 1.61
N VAL A 101 -7.88 -23.43 0.90
CA VAL A 101 -6.57 -23.88 1.37
C VAL A 101 -5.55 -22.74 1.35
N THR A 102 -5.20 -22.23 0.15
CA THR A 102 -4.12 -21.26 0.02
C THR A 102 -4.42 -19.94 0.76
N PHE A 103 -5.59 -19.38 0.54
CA PHE A 103 -5.95 -18.08 1.15
C PHE A 103 -6.02 -18.14 2.67
N PRO A 104 -6.70 -19.13 3.32
CA PRO A 104 -6.68 -19.24 4.79
C PRO A 104 -5.27 -19.46 5.35
N LEU A 105 -4.46 -20.33 4.74
CA LEU A 105 -3.09 -20.58 5.19
C LEU A 105 -2.15 -19.39 4.96
N SER A 106 -2.48 -18.47 4.04
CA SER A 106 -1.72 -17.23 3.82
C SER A 106 -2.18 -16.05 4.71
N MET A 107 -3.25 -16.22 5.49
CA MET A 107 -3.80 -15.12 6.33
C MET A 107 -2.78 -14.47 7.27
N PRO A 108 -1.85 -15.18 7.92
CA PRO A 108 -0.81 -14.54 8.72
C PRO A 108 0.01 -13.51 7.91
N GLY A 109 0.37 -13.85 6.68
CA GLY A 109 1.08 -12.94 5.78
C GLY A 109 0.23 -11.75 5.34
N VAL A 110 -1.08 -11.97 5.10
CA VAL A 110 -2.03 -10.90 4.77
C VAL A 110 -2.17 -9.93 5.94
N VAL A 111 -2.32 -10.45 7.16
CA VAL A 111 -2.44 -9.65 8.39
C VAL A 111 -1.18 -8.82 8.60
N ALA A 112 -0.01 -9.45 8.59
CA ALA A 112 1.28 -8.79 8.78
C ALA A 112 1.53 -7.72 7.69
N GLY A 113 1.32 -8.05 6.42
CA GLY A 113 1.49 -7.13 5.30
C GLY A 113 0.53 -5.94 5.36
N THR A 114 -0.72 -6.18 5.75
CA THR A 114 -1.71 -5.11 5.92
C THR A 114 -1.28 -4.13 7.01
N LEU A 115 -0.82 -4.62 8.16
CA LEU A 115 -0.34 -3.76 9.25
C LEU A 115 0.90 -2.97 8.86
N LEU A 116 1.89 -3.63 8.25
CA LEU A 116 3.12 -3.00 7.79
C LEU A 116 2.89 -1.94 6.72
N THR A 117 1.85 -2.09 5.91
CA THR A 117 1.46 -1.12 4.87
C THR A 117 0.59 0.00 5.45
N PHE A 118 -0.42 -0.35 6.25
CA PHE A 118 -1.41 0.60 6.74
C PHE A 118 -0.84 1.63 7.70
N ILE A 119 0.00 1.20 8.66
CA ILE A 119 0.52 2.08 9.71
C ILE A 119 1.31 3.27 9.10
N PRO A 120 2.33 3.06 8.25
CA PRO A 120 3.05 4.18 7.65
C PRO A 120 2.21 4.94 6.61
N ALA A 121 1.31 4.26 5.88
CA ALA A 121 0.45 4.92 4.90
C ALA A 121 -0.54 5.89 5.55
N ALA A 122 -1.07 5.58 6.73
CA ALA A 122 -2.01 6.45 7.44
C ALA A 122 -1.37 7.80 7.87
N GLY A 123 -0.06 7.80 8.13
CA GLY A 123 0.70 9.02 8.46
C GLY A 123 1.36 9.70 7.27
N ASP A 124 1.23 9.14 6.06
CA ASP A 124 1.93 9.67 4.89
C ASP A 124 1.37 11.05 4.48
N TYR A 125 2.26 12.02 4.43
CA TYR A 125 1.97 13.36 3.92
C TYR A 125 2.72 13.65 2.62
N VAL A 126 3.77 12.90 2.33
CA VAL A 126 4.68 13.15 1.20
C VAL A 126 4.02 12.88 -0.13
N ASN A 127 3.40 11.69 -0.28
CA ASN A 127 2.69 11.35 -1.52
C ASN A 127 1.56 12.35 -1.79
N ALA A 128 0.75 12.68 -0.78
CA ALA A 128 -0.34 13.63 -0.95
C ALA A 128 0.15 15.06 -1.25
N THR A 129 1.31 15.47 -0.71
CA THR A 129 1.90 16.78 -1.02
C THR A 129 2.43 16.86 -2.45
N ILE A 130 3.06 15.80 -2.96
CA ILE A 130 3.74 15.80 -4.26
C ILE A 130 2.77 15.46 -5.41
N LEU A 131 1.88 14.49 -5.19
CA LEU A 131 0.99 13.92 -6.22
C LEU A 131 -0.45 14.43 -6.14
N GLY A 132 -0.86 14.97 -4.99
CA GLY A 132 -2.22 15.40 -4.74
C GLY A 132 -2.51 16.86 -5.06
N ASN A 133 -3.70 17.28 -4.67
CA ASN A 133 -4.20 18.66 -4.77
C ASN A 133 -4.75 19.10 -3.39
N PRO A 134 -5.21 20.36 -3.25
CA PRO A 134 -5.75 20.85 -1.98
C PRO A 134 -6.96 20.08 -1.43
N GLN A 135 -7.71 19.37 -2.29
CA GLN A 135 -8.86 18.56 -1.92
C GLN A 135 -8.46 17.11 -1.49
N THR A 136 -7.27 16.65 -1.86
CA THR A 136 -6.75 15.32 -1.54
C THR A 136 -5.82 15.32 -0.33
N LYS A 137 -5.95 16.31 0.56
CA LYS A 137 -5.15 16.38 1.79
C LYS A 137 -5.44 15.19 2.70
N MET A 138 -4.38 14.56 3.15
CA MET A 138 -4.42 13.54 4.19
C MET A 138 -4.24 14.17 5.57
N LEU A 139 -4.54 13.44 6.63
CA LEU A 139 -4.38 13.93 8.00
C LEU A 139 -2.92 14.30 8.29
N GLY A 140 -1.96 13.52 7.76
CA GLY A 140 -0.53 13.85 7.83
C GLY A 140 -0.18 15.22 7.26
N ASN A 141 -0.81 15.64 6.14
CA ASN A 141 -0.60 16.98 5.58
C ASN A 141 -1.14 18.11 6.47
N VAL A 142 -2.25 17.85 7.17
CA VAL A 142 -2.83 18.83 8.09
C VAL A 142 -1.91 19.00 9.29
N ILE A 143 -1.40 17.90 9.85
CA ILE A 143 -0.44 17.92 10.97
C ILE A 143 0.84 18.66 10.56
N ASP A 144 1.44 18.29 9.41
CA ASP A 144 2.62 18.95 8.85
C ASP A 144 2.43 20.46 8.69
N SER A 145 1.30 20.85 8.09
CA SER A 145 0.97 22.27 7.91
C SER A 145 0.79 23.03 9.23
N LYS A 146 0.11 22.43 10.21
CA LYS A 146 -0.09 23.03 11.52
C LYS A 146 1.24 23.17 12.27
N PHE A 147 2.11 22.17 12.18
CA PHE A 147 3.38 22.18 12.88
C PHE A 147 4.40 23.15 12.25
N PHE A 148 4.62 23.06 10.94
CA PHE A 148 5.70 23.79 10.27
C PHE A 148 5.29 25.13 9.66
N LYS A 149 4.04 25.28 9.18
CA LYS A 149 3.60 26.48 8.45
C LYS A 149 2.82 27.45 9.33
N VAL A 150 1.91 26.94 10.14
CA VAL A 150 1.05 27.75 11.02
C VAL A 150 1.68 27.93 12.40
N VAL A 151 2.61 27.04 12.78
CA VAL A 151 3.31 27.02 14.09
C VAL A 151 2.30 26.87 15.25
N ASP A 152 1.19 26.16 14.99
CA ASP A 152 0.15 25.83 15.97
C ASP A 152 0.44 24.45 16.57
N TYR A 153 1.46 24.39 17.43
CA TYR A 153 1.92 23.14 18.06
C TYR A 153 0.84 22.41 18.87
N PRO A 154 -0.02 23.10 19.66
CA PRO A 154 -1.07 22.42 20.41
C PRO A 154 -2.03 21.66 19.50
N THR A 155 -2.49 22.28 18.41
CA THR A 155 -3.40 21.63 17.46
C THR A 155 -2.69 20.50 16.70
N ALA A 156 -1.43 20.69 16.29
CA ALA A 156 -0.64 19.65 15.64
C ALA A 156 -0.46 18.43 16.55
N ALA A 157 -0.13 18.65 17.83
CA ALA A 157 0.01 17.59 18.82
C ALA A 157 -1.32 16.85 19.04
N ALA A 158 -2.43 17.56 19.22
CA ALA A 158 -3.75 16.96 19.40
C ALA A 158 -4.13 16.06 18.21
N LEU A 159 -3.95 16.54 16.97
CA LEU A 159 -4.21 15.75 15.76
C LEU A 159 -3.32 14.52 15.66
N SER A 160 -2.03 14.65 16.04
CA SER A 160 -1.09 13.52 16.06
C SER A 160 -1.51 12.45 17.06
N PHE A 161 -1.92 12.84 18.28
CA PHE A 161 -2.44 11.90 19.28
C PHE A 161 -3.75 11.25 18.83
N MET A 162 -4.66 12.01 18.20
CA MET A 162 -5.89 11.45 17.65
C MET A 162 -5.61 10.42 16.55
N LEU A 163 -4.69 10.72 15.62
CA LEU A 163 -4.27 9.79 14.58
C LEU A 163 -3.65 8.53 15.18
N MET A 164 -2.71 8.69 16.12
CA MET A 164 -2.06 7.58 16.81
C MET A 164 -3.09 6.69 17.52
N PHE A 165 -4.02 7.30 18.26
CA PHE A 165 -5.07 6.56 18.96
C PHE A 165 -5.98 5.80 17.99
N ALA A 166 -6.40 6.46 16.90
CA ALA A 166 -7.22 5.82 15.87
C ALA A 166 -6.51 4.62 15.24
N ILE A 167 -5.21 4.76 14.90
CA ILE A 167 -4.40 3.65 14.38
C ILE A 167 -4.32 2.52 15.40
N LEU A 168 -4.02 2.80 16.68
CA LEU A 168 -3.92 1.79 17.73
C LEU A 168 -5.24 1.02 17.92
N VAL A 169 -6.37 1.72 17.90
CA VAL A 169 -7.70 1.08 17.99
C VAL A 169 -7.95 0.19 16.78
N LEU A 170 -7.72 0.69 15.56
CA LEU A 170 -7.92 -0.08 14.34
C LEU A 170 -7.02 -1.33 14.30
N VAL A 171 -5.74 -1.18 14.62
CA VAL A 171 -4.77 -2.28 14.68
C VAL A 171 -5.19 -3.30 15.74
N SER A 172 -5.57 -2.85 16.95
CA SER A 172 -6.02 -3.75 18.02
C SER A 172 -7.27 -4.53 17.64
N VAL A 173 -8.26 -3.88 17.02
CA VAL A 173 -9.48 -4.53 16.51
C VAL A 173 -9.14 -5.52 15.40
N TYR A 174 -8.25 -5.15 14.49
CA TYR A 174 -7.84 -5.98 13.37
C TYR A 174 -7.13 -7.26 13.85
N ILE A 175 -6.16 -7.14 14.75
CA ILE A 175 -5.43 -8.28 15.34
C ILE A 175 -6.41 -9.20 16.10
N ARG A 176 -7.30 -8.65 16.92
CA ARG A 176 -8.29 -9.46 17.66
C ARG A 176 -9.24 -10.24 16.75
N ARG A 177 -9.58 -9.69 15.57
CA ARG A 177 -10.48 -10.36 14.61
C ARG A 177 -9.75 -11.38 13.73
N SER A 178 -8.47 -11.17 13.48
CA SER A 178 -7.66 -12.05 12.61
C SER A 178 -7.14 -13.30 13.32
N GLY A 179 -7.37 -13.44 14.65
CA GLY A 179 -6.86 -14.55 15.46
C GLY A 179 -5.39 -14.34 15.84
N THR A 180 -5.13 -14.26 17.15
CA THR A 180 -3.76 -14.02 17.68
C THR A 180 -2.89 -15.29 17.66
N ASP A 181 -3.48 -16.46 17.43
CA ASP A 181 -2.82 -17.76 17.56
C ASP A 181 -1.79 -18.04 16.46
N GLU A 182 -1.74 -17.20 15.41
CA GLU A 182 -0.87 -17.39 14.25
C GLU A 182 0.33 -16.42 14.19
N LEU A 183 0.47 -15.53 15.18
CA LEU A 183 1.55 -14.54 15.25
C LEU A 183 2.66 -14.88 16.25
N VAL A 184 2.57 -16.03 16.93
CA VAL A 184 3.58 -16.53 17.89
C VAL A 184 4.29 -17.75 17.31
#